data_3953f0b6b9dbb7582ff4ee1dfc68fe74
#
_entry.id   3953f0b6b9dbb7582ff4ee1dfc68fe74
#
_cell.length_a   1.000
_cell.length_b   1.000
_cell.length_c   1.000
_cell.angle_alpha   90.00
_cell.angle_beta   90.00
_cell.angle_gamma   90.00
#
_symmetry.space_group_name_H-M   'P 1'
#
loop_
_entity.id
_entity.type
_entity.pdbx_description
1 polymer ?
#
loop_
_entity_poly.entity_id
_entity_poly.type
_entity_poly.pdbx_seq_one_letter_code
_entity_poly.pdbx_strand_id
1 'polypeptide(L)'
;MLPTVHYNMGGIPTNYHGEVLNPTQDDPERIVPGLMAIGEAACVSVHGANRLGSNSLIDLVVFGRAAALRASEIVDPNDGFAPLAVSAGNNAIERLERFRNANGTTPTAELRLEMQKAMQENCAVFRTGDVLE
;
A
#
# COMPACT_ATOMS: atom_id res chain seq x y z
N MET A 1 12.71 13.61 -24.30
CA MET A 1 12.71 13.56 -22.82
C MET A 1 12.23 12.17 -22.43
N LEU A 2 12.98 11.44 -21.63
CA LEU A 2 12.54 10.11 -21.18
C LEU A 2 11.49 10.29 -20.06
N PRO A 3 10.34 9.63 -20.14
CA PRO A 3 9.36 9.62 -19.06
C PRO A 3 9.96 8.99 -17.79
N THR A 4 9.72 9.60 -16.66
CA THR A 4 10.22 9.11 -15.36
C THR A 4 9.03 8.92 -14.42
N VAL A 5 8.95 7.80 -13.73
CA VAL A 5 7.96 7.58 -12.69
C VAL A 5 8.25 8.53 -11.54
N HIS A 6 7.26 9.31 -11.15
CA HIS A 6 7.38 10.29 -10.07
C HIS A 6 6.49 9.94 -8.87
N TYR A 7 5.33 9.36 -9.12
CA TYR A 7 4.31 9.05 -8.12
C TYR A 7 3.65 7.71 -8.45
N ASN A 8 3.45 6.88 -7.45
CA ASN A 8 2.75 5.62 -7.62
C ASN A 8 1.25 5.81 -7.35
N MET A 9 0.44 5.71 -8.40
CA MET A 9 -1.01 5.66 -8.23
C MET A 9 -1.42 4.29 -7.73
N GLY A 10 -2.44 4.24 -6.90
CA GLY A 10 -2.82 3.05 -6.16
C GLY A 10 -2.29 3.11 -4.73
N GLY A 11 -2.05 1.97 -4.11
CA GLY A 11 -1.59 1.88 -2.73
C GLY A 11 -2.56 1.10 -1.85
N ILE A 12 -2.53 1.34 -0.56
CA ILE A 12 -3.40 0.69 0.41
C ILE A 12 -4.83 1.23 0.25
N PRO A 13 -5.83 0.40 -0.11
CA PRO A 13 -7.20 0.88 -0.27
C PRO A 13 -7.76 1.46 1.03
N THR A 14 -8.34 2.64 0.96
CA THR A 14 -8.95 3.30 2.12
C THR A 14 -10.29 3.92 1.76
N ASN A 15 -11.13 4.10 2.78
CA ASN A 15 -12.26 5.02 2.68
C ASN A 15 -11.80 6.48 2.86
N TYR A 16 -12.73 7.43 2.77
CA TYR A 16 -12.41 8.85 2.89
C TYR A 16 -11.97 9.30 4.31
N HIS A 17 -12.16 8.45 5.31
CA HIS A 17 -11.65 8.65 6.67
C HIS A 17 -10.21 8.13 6.84
N GLY A 18 -9.64 7.53 5.81
CA GLY A 18 -8.31 6.91 5.87
C GLY A 18 -8.29 5.52 6.52
N GLU A 19 -9.44 4.93 6.84
CA GLU A 19 -9.52 3.57 7.37
C GLU A 19 -9.23 2.56 6.25
N VAL A 20 -8.32 1.62 6.51
CA VAL A 20 -7.90 0.63 5.51
C VAL A 20 -9.03 -0.36 5.23
N LEU A 21 -9.32 -0.55 3.95
CA LEU A 21 -10.33 -1.49 3.49
C LEU A 21 -9.75 -2.90 3.31
N ASN A 22 -10.53 -3.89 3.71
CA ASN A 22 -10.29 -5.32 3.46
C ASN A 22 -11.57 -5.97 2.94
N PRO A 23 -11.97 -5.64 1.69
CA PRO A 23 -13.26 -6.04 1.14
C PRO A 23 -13.41 -7.55 1.08
N THR A 24 -14.65 -8.01 1.32
CA THR A 24 -15.08 -9.39 1.12
C THR A 24 -16.24 -9.42 0.13
N GLN A 25 -16.66 -10.61 -0.31
CA GLN A 25 -17.84 -10.74 -1.18
C GLN A 25 -19.12 -10.23 -0.52
N ASP A 26 -19.24 -10.40 0.81
CA ASP A 26 -20.42 -10.03 1.57
C ASP A 26 -20.35 -8.59 2.11
N ASP A 27 -19.16 -8.03 2.24
CA ASP A 27 -18.93 -6.68 2.78
C ASP A 27 -17.79 -5.99 2.02
N PRO A 28 -18.11 -5.25 0.96
CA PRO A 28 -17.12 -4.54 0.15
C PRO A 28 -16.49 -3.34 0.86
N GLU A 29 -17.09 -2.83 1.93
CA GLU A 29 -16.60 -1.68 2.70
C GLU A 29 -16.00 -2.09 4.05
N ARG A 30 -15.77 -3.39 4.25
CA ARG A 30 -15.15 -3.89 5.48
C ARG A 30 -13.81 -3.21 5.73
N ILE A 31 -13.65 -2.66 6.94
CA ILE A 31 -12.40 -2.03 7.37
C ILE A 31 -11.51 -3.01 8.15
N VAL A 32 -10.22 -2.68 8.21
CA VAL A 32 -9.28 -3.29 9.17
C VAL A 32 -9.23 -2.39 10.41
N PRO A 33 -9.82 -2.80 11.53
CA PRO A 33 -9.88 -1.97 12.72
C PRO A 33 -8.48 -1.55 13.21
N GLY A 34 -8.33 -0.26 13.52
CA GLY A 34 -7.08 0.28 14.05
C GLY A 34 -5.97 0.51 13.01
N LEU A 35 -6.22 0.22 11.72
CA LEU A 35 -5.25 0.48 10.65
C LEU A 35 -5.75 1.60 9.74
N MET A 36 -4.92 2.62 9.57
CA MET A 36 -5.20 3.77 8.72
C MET A 36 -4.05 4.02 7.75
N ALA A 37 -4.35 4.56 6.58
CA ALA A 37 -3.37 5.01 5.60
C ALA A 37 -3.85 6.29 4.91
N ILE A 38 -2.90 7.19 4.63
CA ILE A 38 -3.16 8.48 3.97
C ILE A 38 -2.04 8.81 2.99
N GLY A 39 -2.28 9.80 2.13
CA GLY A 39 -1.29 10.31 1.20
C GLY A 39 -0.85 9.27 0.17
N GLU A 40 0.40 9.36 -0.28
CA GLU A 40 0.91 8.51 -1.36
C GLU A 40 0.87 7.00 -1.04
N ALA A 41 0.92 6.62 0.22
CA ALA A 41 0.82 5.21 0.64
C ALA A 41 -0.60 4.66 0.49
N ALA A 42 -1.62 5.54 0.46
CA ALA A 42 -3.03 5.16 0.41
C ALA A 42 -3.62 5.27 -0.99
N CYS A 43 -4.72 4.58 -1.20
CA CYS A 43 -5.56 4.70 -2.38
C CYS A 43 -7.01 4.95 -1.96
N VAL A 44 -7.37 6.22 -1.86
CA VAL A 44 -8.75 6.67 -1.65
C VAL A 44 -9.52 6.84 -2.97
N SER A 45 -8.90 6.44 -4.08
CA SER A 45 -9.47 6.41 -5.44
C SER A 45 -9.81 7.79 -6.05
N VAL A 46 -9.15 8.87 -5.60
CA VAL A 46 -9.41 10.24 -6.11
C VAL A 46 -8.51 10.64 -7.28
N HIS A 47 -7.45 9.89 -7.56
CA HIS A 47 -6.46 10.25 -8.59
C HIS A 47 -6.63 9.48 -9.90
N GLY A 48 -7.42 8.41 -9.92
CA GLY A 48 -7.53 7.53 -11.07
C GLY A 48 -6.18 6.91 -11.44
N ALA A 49 -5.90 6.81 -12.73
CA ALA A 49 -4.64 6.23 -13.22
C ALA A 49 -3.44 7.18 -13.14
N ASN A 50 -3.68 8.48 -12.97
CA ASN A 50 -2.60 9.46 -12.85
C ASN A 50 -3.07 10.71 -12.09
N ARG A 51 -2.27 11.15 -11.16
CA ARG A 51 -2.51 12.32 -10.33
C ARG A 51 -2.30 13.63 -11.11
N LEU A 52 -3.21 14.58 -10.94
CA LEU A 52 -2.98 15.96 -11.41
C LEU A 52 -1.85 16.63 -10.61
N GLY A 53 -1.11 17.49 -11.28
CA GLY A 53 -0.05 18.26 -10.65
C GLY A 53 -0.52 18.99 -9.39
N SER A 54 0.28 18.96 -8.34
CA SER A 54 0.03 19.55 -7.01
C SER A 54 -1.05 18.86 -6.16
N ASN A 55 -1.90 17.99 -6.70
CA ASN A 55 -2.97 17.34 -5.95
C ASN A 55 -2.45 16.38 -4.87
N SER A 56 -1.20 15.94 -4.95
CA SER A 56 -0.56 15.17 -3.88
C SER A 56 -0.54 15.92 -2.54
N LEU A 57 -0.22 17.21 -2.56
CA LEU A 57 -0.21 18.02 -1.34
C LEU A 57 -1.61 18.23 -0.75
N ILE A 58 -2.60 18.42 -1.63
CA ILE A 58 -4.01 18.55 -1.20
C ILE A 58 -4.49 17.24 -0.58
N ASP A 59 -4.18 16.12 -1.20
CA ASP A 59 -4.50 14.79 -0.68
C ASP A 59 -3.94 14.60 0.75
N LEU A 60 -2.65 14.86 0.94
CA LEU A 60 -2.00 14.76 2.27
C LEU A 60 -2.72 15.58 3.34
N VAL A 61 -3.11 16.80 3.02
CA VAL A 61 -3.78 17.72 3.96
C VAL A 61 -5.22 17.28 4.23
N VAL A 62 -5.98 16.98 3.18
CA VAL A 62 -7.42 16.66 3.30
C VAL A 62 -7.62 15.34 4.03
N PHE A 63 -6.97 14.27 3.54
CA PHE A 63 -7.15 12.93 4.12
C PHE A 63 -6.38 12.77 5.42
N GLY A 64 -5.25 13.46 5.60
CA GLY A 64 -4.57 13.52 6.90
C GLY A 64 -5.44 14.14 7.98
N ARG A 65 -6.13 15.23 7.66
CA ARG A 65 -7.11 15.84 8.58
C ARG A 65 -8.30 14.92 8.84
N ALA A 66 -8.85 14.30 7.80
CA ALA A 66 -9.99 13.39 7.93
C ALA A 66 -9.64 12.19 8.83
N ALA A 67 -8.46 11.58 8.62
CA ALA A 67 -7.98 10.48 9.43
C ALA A 67 -7.75 10.88 10.90
N ALA A 68 -7.18 12.06 11.14
CA ALA A 68 -6.96 12.56 12.49
C ALA A 68 -8.29 12.79 13.25
N LEU A 69 -9.29 13.37 12.59
CA LEU A 69 -10.61 13.54 13.17
C LEU A 69 -11.27 12.19 13.45
N ARG A 70 -11.19 11.27 12.51
CA ARG A 70 -11.74 9.93 12.70
C ARG A 70 -11.03 9.18 13.84
N ALA A 71 -9.71 9.25 13.92
CA ALA A 71 -8.96 8.66 15.02
C ALA A 71 -9.40 9.23 16.38
N SER A 72 -9.66 10.54 16.47
CA SER A 72 -10.16 11.17 17.72
C SER A 72 -11.55 10.72 18.12
N GLU A 73 -12.36 10.21 17.18
CA GLU A 73 -13.70 9.67 17.45
C GLU A 73 -13.66 8.22 17.94
N ILE A 74 -12.72 7.41 17.41
CA ILE A 74 -12.71 5.96 17.63
C ILE A 74 -11.68 5.48 18.63
N VAL A 75 -10.69 6.30 18.99
CA VAL A 75 -9.66 5.96 19.96
C VAL A 75 -9.95 6.61 21.29
N ASP A 76 -10.19 5.79 22.33
CA ASP A 76 -10.21 6.28 23.69
C ASP A 76 -8.79 6.14 24.30
N PRO A 77 -8.15 7.24 24.73
CA PRO A 77 -6.83 7.17 25.37
C PRO A 77 -6.78 6.32 26.66
N ASN A 78 -7.94 6.03 27.24
CA ASN A 78 -8.05 5.19 28.43
C ASN A 78 -8.27 3.70 28.11
N ASP A 79 -8.54 3.38 26.85
CA ASP A 79 -8.63 1.98 26.42
C ASP A 79 -7.26 1.31 26.51
N GLY A 80 -7.18 0.24 27.26
CA GLY A 80 -5.98 -0.60 27.31
C GLY A 80 -5.78 -1.32 25.96
N PHE A 81 -4.52 -1.60 25.66
CA PHE A 81 -4.21 -2.47 24.50
C PHE A 81 -4.70 -3.89 24.77
N ALA A 82 -5.36 -4.47 23.79
CA ALA A 82 -5.67 -5.90 23.85
C ALA A 82 -4.35 -6.70 23.95
N PRO A 83 -4.26 -7.70 24.85
CA PRO A 83 -3.06 -8.50 24.97
C PRO A 83 -2.77 -9.21 23.67
N LEU A 84 -1.54 -9.07 23.17
CA LEU A 84 -1.09 -9.80 22.00
C LEU A 84 -0.84 -11.28 22.38
N ALA A 85 -1.22 -12.20 21.50
CA ALA A 85 -0.82 -13.58 21.64
C ALA A 85 0.71 -13.69 21.65
N VAL A 86 1.26 -14.62 22.46
CA VAL A 86 2.71 -14.86 22.54
C VAL A 86 3.31 -15.19 21.15
N SER A 87 2.50 -15.81 20.27
CA SER A 87 2.87 -16.15 18.91
C SER A 87 2.65 -15.00 17.89
N ALA A 88 2.15 -13.83 18.34
CA ALA A 88 1.95 -12.71 17.44
C ALA A 88 3.26 -12.31 16.77
N GLY A 89 3.26 -12.26 15.44
CA GLY A 89 4.44 -11.95 14.66
C GLY A 89 5.34 -13.15 14.29
N ASN A 90 5.17 -14.33 14.88
CA ASN A 90 6.00 -15.51 14.56
C ASN A 90 6.03 -15.81 13.06
N ASN A 91 4.88 -15.79 12.38
CA ASN A 91 4.80 -16.01 10.94
C ASN A 91 5.60 -14.98 10.14
N ALA A 92 5.65 -13.72 10.58
CA ALA A 92 6.44 -12.69 9.93
C ALA A 92 7.95 -12.91 10.15
N ILE A 93 8.33 -13.30 11.36
CA ILE A 93 9.71 -13.64 11.71
C ILE A 93 10.16 -14.88 10.92
N GLU A 94 9.38 -15.95 10.91
CA GLU A 94 9.68 -17.16 10.15
C GLU A 94 9.81 -16.89 8.64
N ARG A 95 8.94 -16.03 8.10
CA ARG A 95 9.04 -15.61 6.71
C ARG A 95 10.34 -14.86 6.43
N LEU A 96 10.73 -13.93 7.31
CA LEU A 96 11.99 -13.19 7.20
C LEU A 96 13.19 -14.13 7.29
N GLU A 97 13.21 -15.03 8.27
CA GLU A 97 14.30 -16.00 8.46
C GLU A 97 14.42 -16.96 7.26
N ARG A 98 13.30 -17.36 6.66
CA ARG A 98 13.32 -18.16 5.44
C ARG A 98 14.01 -17.44 4.28
N PHE A 99 13.74 -16.15 4.06
CA PHE A 99 14.44 -15.38 3.03
C PHE A 99 15.90 -15.12 3.38
N ARG A 100 16.18 -14.84 4.63
CA ARG A 100 17.52 -14.54 5.13
C ARG A 100 18.46 -15.74 5.02
N ASN A 101 17.92 -16.94 5.20
CA ASN A 101 18.68 -18.20 5.13
C ASN A 101 18.46 -18.94 3.79
N ALA A 102 17.78 -18.31 2.82
CA ALA A 102 17.58 -18.92 1.52
C ALA A 102 18.92 -19.07 0.78
N ASN A 103 19.12 -20.23 0.18
CA ASN A 103 20.30 -20.54 -0.61
C ASN A 103 19.90 -20.72 -2.07
N GLY A 104 19.54 -19.60 -2.71
CA GLY A 104 19.16 -19.56 -4.13
C GLY A 104 20.36 -19.66 -5.05
N THR A 105 20.13 -20.11 -6.28
CA THR A 105 21.15 -20.26 -7.32
C THR A 105 21.36 -19.03 -8.17
N THR A 106 20.35 -18.16 -8.25
CA THR A 106 20.39 -16.93 -9.05
C THR A 106 20.92 -15.76 -8.22
N PRO A 107 21.98 -15.07 -8.64
CA PRO A 107 22.47 -13.88 -7.97
C PRO A 107 21.39 -12.80 -7.88
N THR A 108 21.28 -12.14 -6.73
CA THR A 108 20.26 -11.09 -6.50
C THR A 108 20.33 -9.96 -7.52
N ALA A 109 21.54 -9.61 -8.00
CA ALA A 109 21.73 -8.58 -9.01
C ALA A 109 21.11 -8.96 -10.36
N GLU A 110 21.21 -10.21 -10.76
CA GLU A 110 20.62 -10.73 -11.99
C GLU A 110 19.10 -10.74 -11.89
N LEU A 111 18.57 -11.32 -10.81
CA LEU A 111 17.12 -11.35 -10.55
C LEU A 111 16.51 -9.93 -10.53
N ARG A 112 17.21 -8.99 -9.90
CA ARG A 112 16.77 -7.59 -9.88
C ARG A 112 16.78 -6.98 -11.27
N LEU A 113 17.79 -7.24 -12.06
CA LEU A 113 17.90 -6.72 -13.42
C LEU A 113 16.80 -7.29 -14.33
N GLU A 114 16.50 -8.57 -14.22
CA GLU A 114 15.42 -9.23 -14.94
C GLU A 114 14.07 -8.62 -14.58
N MET A 115 13.80 -8.45 -13.30
CA MET A 115 12.59 -7.76 -12.82
C MET A 115 12.48 -6.34 -13.39
N GLN A 116 13.55 -5.56 -13.34
CA GLN A 116 13.55 -4.19 -13.86
C GLN A 116 13.28 -4.14 -15.37
N LYS A 117 13.83 -5.07 -16.15
CA LYS A 117 13.57 -5.18 -17.58
C LYS A 117 12.11 -5.55 -17.85
N ALA A 118 11.60 -6.58 -17.19
CA ALA A 118 10.21 -6.99 -17.34
C ALA A 118 9.22 -5.86 -16.98
N MET A 119 9.49 -5.14 -15.90
CA MET A 119 8.67 -3.99 -15.52
C MET A 119 8.77 -2.84 -16.52
N GLN A 120 9.95 -2.57 -17.07
CA GLN A 120 10.14 -1.52 -18.08
C GLN A 120 9.45 -1.87 -19.40
N GLU A 121 9.47 -3.12 -19.81
CA GLU A 121 8.89 -3.57 -21.07
C GLU A 121 7.36 -3.67 -20.99
N ASN A 122 6.83 -4.17 -19.88
CA ASN A 122 5.42 -4.54 -19.77
C ASN A 122 4.58 -3.59 -18.91
N CYS A 123 5.16 -2.90 -17.94
CA CYS A 123 4.43 -2.10 -16.95
C CYS A 123 4.89 -0.64 -16.88
N ALA A 124 5.61 -0.14 -17.89
CA ALA A 124 6.07 1.26 -17.93
C ALA A 124 4.98 2.24 -18.40
N VAL A 125 5.37 3.33 -19.04
CA VAL A 125 4.47 4.41 -19.46
C VAL A 125 3.47 3.96 -20.53
N PHE A 126 3.91 3.17 -21.48
CA PHE A 126 3.07 2.65 -22.56
C PHE A 126 2.64 1.22 -22.25
N ARG A 127 1.36 1.05 -22.01
CA ARG A 127 0.75 -0.25 -21.64
C ARG A 127 -0.41 -0.54 -22.54
N THR A 128 -0.47 -1.77 -23.03
CA THR A 128 -1.60 -2.31 -23.79
C THR A 128 -2.09 -3.60 -23.11
N GLY A 129 -3.28 -4.07 -23.43
CA GLY A 129 -3.77 -5.35 -22.91
C GLY A 129 -2.78 -6.48 -23.17
N ASP A 130 -2.26 -6.56 -24.39
CA ASP A 130 -1.36 -7.64 -24.83
C ASP A 130 -0.04 -7.72 -24.07
N VAL A 131 0.47 -6.58 -23.53
CA VAL A 131 1.72 -6.58 -22.76
C VAL A 131 1.51 -6.76 -21.26
N LEU A 132 0.26 -6.68 -20.78
CA LEU A 132 -0.11 -6.85 -19.37
C LEU A 132 -0.57 -8.29 -19.06
N GLU A 133 -0.92 -9.07 -20.06
CA GLU A 133 -1.28 -10.49 -19.99
C GLU A 133 -0.03 -11.38 -20.10
#